data_eb7991c6670b29e888fe4956cfd4eb9e
#
_entry.id   eb7991c6670b29e888fe4956cfd4eb9e
#
_cell.length_a   1.000
_cell.length_b   1.000
_cell.length_c   1.000
_cell.angle_alpha   90.00
_cell.angle_beta   90.00
_cell.angle_gamma   90.00
#
_symmetry.space_group_name_H-M   'P 1'
#
loop_
_entity.id
_entity.type
_entity.pdbx_description
1 polymer ?
#
loop_
_entity_poly.entity_id
_entity_poly.type
_entity_poly.pdbx_seq_one_letter_code
_entity_poly.pdbx_strand_id
1 'polypeptide(L)'
;MRYLFFPLAFVMGSMGCAESINHDEVLAGRRAVEFAQVAFVKRDIENGYALLSDSTKRYVSLEKFKEVLSRLHPKAFPTSVTASEYEPMPGEKAIYIFLIGENSGEHFYYRLTMEGTATTGYRVLRLDRGSGPYHPSDRKQQFRKSPSTQS
;
A
#
# COMPACT_ATOMS: atom_id res chain seq x y z
N MET A 1 64.45 14.64 -29.78
CA MET A 1 62.96 14.79 -29.89
C MET A 1 62.30 13.60 -29.25
N ARG A 2 61.75 13.78 -28.06
CA ARG A 2 61.03 12.73 -27.31
C ARG A 2 59.54 13.05 -27.37
N TYR A 3 58.78 12.25 -28.07
CA TYR A 3 57.33 12.34 -28.10
C TYR A 3 56.73 11.63 -26.87
N LEU A 4 56.15 12.42 -25.97
CA LEU A 4 55.36 11.90 -24.85
C LEU A 4 53.97 11.57 -25.38
N PHE A 5 53.62 10.28 -25.45
CA PHE A 5 52.28 9.82 -25.66
C PHE A 5 51.53 9.85 -24.31
N PHE A 6 50.52 10.69 -24.19
CA PHE A 6 49.53 10.64 -23.11
C PHE A 6 48.44 9.67 -23.52
N PRO A 7 48.13 8.63 -22.72
CA PRO A 7 46.94 7.84 -22.95
C PRO A 7 45.72 8.59 -22.44
N LEU A 8 44.77 8.88 -23.34
CA LEU A 8 43.46 9.42 -23.04
C LEU A 8 42.65 8.33 -22.35
N ALA A 9 42.49 8.42 -21.03
CA ALA A 9 41.62 7.52 -20.26
C ALA A 9 40.14 7.86 -20.58
N PHE A 10 39.52 6.96 -21.32
CA PHE A 10 38.08 7.00 -21.63
C PHE A 10 37.32 6.56 -20.38
N VAL A 11 36.86 7.52 -19.60
CA VAL A 11 35.93 7.26 -18.49
C VAL A 11 34.57 6.91 -19.09
N MET A 12 34.29 5.62 -19.21
CA MET A 12 32.95 5.14 -19.45
C MET A 12 32.10 5.44 -18.22
N GLY A 13 31.35 6.54 -18.28
CA GLY A 13 30.27 6.80 -17.33
C GLY A 13 29.22 5.70 -17.45
N SER A 14 29.13 4.85 -16.44
CA SER A 14 28.02 3.93 -16.28
C SER A 14 26.75 4.76 -16.09
N MET A 15 25.98 4.91 -17.17
CA MET A 15 24.59 5.34 -17.08
C MET A 15 23.86 4.24 -16.30
N GLY A 16 23.71 4.43 -14.99
CA GLY A 16 22.83 3.63 -14.18
C GLY A 16 21.42 3.81 -14.74
N CYS A 17 20.91 2.81 -15.42
CA CYS A 17 19.48 2.73 -15.73
C CYS A 17 18.77 2.75 -14.40
N ALA A 18 18.07 3.84 -14.07
CA ALA A 18 17.13 3.86 -12.99
C ALA A 18 16.05 2.83 -13.33
N GLU A 19 16.01 1.72 -12.60
CA GLU A 19 15.00 0.68 -12.76
C GLU A 19 13.63 1.34 -12.55
N SER A 20 12.76 1.33 -13.58
CA SER A 20 11.41 1.86 -13.45
C SER A 20 10.64 0.97 -12.49
N ILE A 21 10.13 1.55 -11.40
CA ILE A 21 9.30 0.84 -10.44
C ILE A 21 7.95 0.55 -11.11
N ASN A 22 7.62 -0.73 -11.21
CA ASN A 22 6.37 -1.17 -11.79
C ASN A 22 5.41 -1.64 -10.69
N HIS A 23 4.19 -1.10 -10.72
CA HIS A 23 3.11 -1.47 -9.81
C HIS A 23 2.07 -2.35 -10.50
N ASP A 24 1.57 -3.34 -9.75
CA ASP A 24 0.36 -4.10 -10.07
C ASP A 24 -0.74 -3.66 -9.11
N GLU A 25 -1.57 -2.73 -9.57
CA GLU A 25 -2.65 -2.15 -8.77
C GLU A 25 -3.71 -3.18 -8.36
N VAL A 26 -3.96 -4.18 -9.21
CA VAL A 26 -4.94 -5.24 -8.91
C VAL A 26 -4.42 -6.13 -7.79
N LEU A 27 -3.15 -6.51 -7.84
CA LEU A 27 -2.52 -7.28 -6.75
C LEU A 27 -2.48 -6.47 -5.46
N ALA A 28 -2.08 -5.20 -5.52
CA ALA A 28 -2.06 -4.31 -4.37
C ALA A 28 -3.46 -4.15 -3.77
N GLY A 29 -4.47 -3.96 -4.61
CA GLY A 29 -5.87 -3.87 -4.20
C GLY A 29 -6.38 -5.14 -3.52
N ARG A 30 -6.06 -6.32 -4.06
CA ARG A 30 -6.39 -7.61 -3.42
C ARG A 30 -5.78 -7.73 -2.03
N ARG A 31 -4.52 -7.39 -1.87
CA ARG A 31 -3.81 -7.45 -0.58
C ARG A 31 -4.39 -6.46 0.43
N ALA A 32 -4.78 -5.28 -0.03
CA ALA A 32 -5.47 -4.29 0.82
C ALA A 32 -6.84 -4.79 1.29
N VAL A 33 -7.64 -5.36 0.39
CA VAL A 33 -8.94 -5.96 0.73
C VAL A 33 -8.77 -7.16 1.67
N GLU A 34 -7.80 -8.05 1.41
CA GLU A 34 -7.46 -9.18 2.29
C GLU A 34 -7.16 -8.70 3.72
N PHE A 35 -6.30 -7.69 3.86
CA PHE A 35 -5.99 -7.11 5.15
C PHE A 35 -7.25 -6.57 5.85
N ALA A 36 -8.06 -5.78 5.15
CA ALA A 36 -9.26 -5.19 5.72
C ALA A 36 -10.32 -6.25 6.10
N GLN A 37 -10.47 -7.30 5.30
CA GLN A 37 -11.33 -8.45 5.64
C GLN A 37 -10.87 -9.15 6.91
N VAL A 38 -9.56 -9.41 7.04
CA VAL A 38 -9.00 -10.09 8.21
C VAL A 38 -9.06 -9.20 9.45
N ALA A 39 -8.51 -7.96 9.34
CA ALA A 39 -8.33 -7.09 10.50
C ALA A 39 -9.61 -6.37 10.93
N PHE A 40 -10.50 -5.97 9.98
CA PHE A 40 -11.67 -5.15 10.30
C PHE A 40 -12.96 -5.98 10.36
N VAL A 41 -13.22 -6.79 9.34
CA VAL A 41 -14.49 -7.54 9.25
C VAL A 41 -14.46 -8.76 10.20
N LYS A 42 -13.42 -9.59 10.10
CA LYS A 42 -13.25 -10.77 10.96
C LYS A 42 -12.69 -10.43 12.35
N ARG A 43 -12.08 -9.26 12.49
CA ARG A 43 -11.40 -8.81 13.72
C ARG A 43 -10.33 -9.77 14.21
N ASP A 44 -9.67 -10.44 13.28
CA ASP A 44 -8.55 -11.32 13.52
C ASP A 44 -7.26 -10.50 13.56
N ILE A 45 -6.93 -10.03 14.77
CA ILE A 45 -5.83 -9.08 14.99
C ILE A 45 -4.47 -9.68 14.66
N GLU A 46 -4.26 -10.94 15.02
CA GLU A 46 -2.97 -11.60 14.82
C GLU A 46 -2.67 -11.83 13.35
N ASN A 47 -3.64 -12.37 12.60
CA ASN A 47 -3.50 -12.55 11.17
C ASN A 47 -3.49 -11.21 10.41
N GLY A 48 -4.23 -10.20 10.87
CA GLY A 48 -4.13 -8.83 10.33
C GLY A 48 -2.74 -8.22 10.54
N TYR A 49 -2.16 -8.40 11.73
CA TYR A 49 -0.80 -7.96 12.04
C TYR A 49 0.23 -8.65 11.14
N ALA A 50 0.05 -9.94 10.84
CA ALA A 50 0.95 -10.68 9.95
C ALA A 50 1.02 -10.10 8.53
N LEU A 51 -0.04 -9.40 8.07
CA LEU A 51 -0.11 -8.76 6.75
C LEU A 51 0.53 -7.37 6.70
N LEU A 52 0.99 -6.83 7.82
CA LEU A 52 1.77 -5.60 7.85
C LEU A 52 3.16 -5.82 7.24
N SER A 53 3.74 -4.74 6.70
CA SER A 53 5.12 -4.78 6.20
C SER A 53 6.13 -4.96 7.34
N ASP A 54 7.30 -5.50 7.02
CA ASP A 54 8.39 -5.64 7.99
C ASP A 54 8.87 -4.28 8.48
N SER A 55 8.80 -3.25 7.62
CA SER A 55 9.08 -1.86 7.98
C SER A 55 8.16 -1.39 9.11
N THR A 56 6.86 -1.67 9.01
CA THR A 56 5.88 -1.30 10.03
C THR A 56 6.08 -2.08 11.32
N LYS A 57 6.30 -3.39 11.24
CA LYS A 57 6.47 -4.27 12.42
C LYS A 57 7.68 -3.91 13.28
N ARG A 58 8.68 -3.22 12.73
CA ARG A 58 9.82 -2.72 13.52
C ARG A 58 9.43 -1.66 14.54
N TYR A 59 8.35 -0.91 14.29
CA TYR A 59 7.92 0.21 15.14
C TYR A 59 6.55 0.01 15.79
N VAL A 60 5.76 -0.94 15.28
CA VAL A 60 4.41 -1.24 15.74
C VAL A 60 4.35 -2.68 16.24
N SER A 61 4.20 -2.86 17.53
CA SER A 61 3.97 -4.17 18.15
C SER A 61 2.53 -4.64 17.90
N LEU A 62 2.24 -5.93 18.13
CA LEU A 62 0.88 -6.48 18.06
C LEU A 62 -0.08 -5.72 19.00
N GLU A 63 0.35 -5.42 20.24
CA GLU A 63 -0.48 -4.67 21.20
C GLU A 63 -0.77 -3.24 20.70
N LYS A 64 0.23 -2.58 20.13
CA LYS A 64 0.04 -1.26 19.55
C LYS A 64 -0.89 -1.27 18.34
N PHE A 65 -0.80 -2.31 17.51
CA PHE A 65 -1.72 -2.50 16.39
C PHE A 65 -3.17 -2.67 16.86
N LYS A 66 -3.39 -3.47 17.90
CA LYS A 66 -4.70 -3.64 18.53
C LYS A 66 -5.28 -2.31 19.03
N GLU A 67 -4.48 -1.48 19.70
CA GLU A 67 -4.89 -0.14 20.13
C GLU A 67 -5.27 0.76 18.94
N VAL A 68 -4.48 0.72 17.86
CA VAL A 68 -4.75 1.49 16.64
C VAL A 68 -6.09 1.09 16.04
N LEU A 69 -6.36 -0.21 15.89
CA LEU A 69 -7.64 -0.69 15.35
C LEU A 69 -8.84 -0.26 16.20
N SER A 70 -8.72 -0.34 17.53
CA SER A 70 -9.78 0.11 18.45
C SER A 70 -10.04 1.60 18.34
N ARG A 71 -8.98 2.40 18.15
CA ARG A 71 -9.07 3.86 18.00
C ARG A 71 -9.67 4.27 16.66
N LEU A 72 -9.37 3.52 15.61
CA LEU A 72 -9.96 3.73 14.27
C LEU A 72 -11.44 3.33 14.22
N HIS A 73 -11.88 2.44 15.10
CA HIS A 73 -13.24 1.91 15.13
C HIS A 73 -13.89 2.07 16.52
N PRO A 74 -14.08 3.33 17.00
CA PRO A 74 -14.53 3.57 18.37
C PRO A 74 -15.99 3.16 18.62
N LYS A 75 -16.81 3.10 17.58
CA LYS A 75 -18.24 2.77 17.67
C LYS A 75 -18.57 1.43 17.04
N ALA A 76 -18.10 1.18 15.83
CA ALA A 76 -18.42 -0.02 15.07
C ALA A 76 -17.29 -0.34 14.08
N PHE A 77 -17.21 -1.61 13.70
CA PHE A 77 -16.36 -2.10 12.62
C PHE A 77 -17.20 -2.29 11.35
N PRO A 78 -16.61 -2.21 10.15
CA PRO A 78 -17.32 -2.54 8.94
C PRO A 78 -17.66 -4.03 8.88
N THR A 79 -18.78 -4.36 8.23
CA THR A 79 -19.21 -5.74 7.95
C THR A 79 -18.80 -6.18 6.56
N SER A 80 -18.48 -5.23 5.68
CA SER A 80 -17.93 -5.47 4.34
C SER A 80 -16.93 -4.38 3.97
N VAL A 81 -15.99 -4.71 3.08
CA VAL A 81 -14.99 -3.75 2.58
C VAL A 81 -14.75 -4.01 1.10
N THR A 82 -14.69 -2.93 0.32
CA THR A 82 -14.37 -2.95 -1.12
C THR A 82 -13.25 -1.96 -1.44
N ALA A 83 -12.40 -2.28 -2.43
CA ALA A 83 -11.46 -1.33 -2.98
C ALA A 83 -12.14 -0.50 -4.08
N SER A 84 -12.07 0.83 -3.98
CA SER A 84 -12.70 1.76 -4.90
C SER A 84 -11.70 2.39 -5.88
N GLU A 85 -10.57 2.83 -5.38
CA GLU A 85 -9.59 3.63 -6.12
C GLU A 85 -8.17 3.26 -5.69
N TYR A 86 -7.21 3.64 -6.53
CA TYR A 86 -5.78 3.51 -6.23
C TYR A 86 -5.02 4.73 -6.74
N GLU A 87 -3.84 4.98 -6.16
CA GLU A 87 -2.93 6.04 -6.57
C GLU A 87 -1.48 5.57 -6.42
N PRO A 88 -0.79 5.27 -7.54
CA PRO A 88 0.64 4.94 -7.49
C PRO A 88 1.45 6.14 -7.00
N MET A 89 2.46 5.89 -6.17
CA MET A 89 3.42 6.90 -5.75
C MET A 89 4.60 6.90 -6.73
N PRO A 90 4.79 7.95 -7.55
CA PRO A 90 5.84 7.97 -8.57
C PRO A 90 7.23 7.82 -7.96
N GLY A 91 8.02 6.88 -8.48
CA GLY A 91 9.38 6.60 -8.01
C GLY A 91 9.48 5.90 -6.65
N GLU A 92 8.34 5.58 -6.03
CA GLU A 92 8.27 4.94 -4.71
C GLU A 92 7.84 3.47 -4.82
N LYS A 93 8.38 2.62 -3.97
CA LYS A 93 7.92 1.22 -3.82
C LYS A 93 6.66 1.17 -2.95
N ALA A 94 5.70 2.01 -3.28
CA ALA A 94 4.44 2.12 -2.56
C ALA A 94 3.29 2.58 -3.47
N ILE A 95 2.09 2.17 -3.12
CA ILE A 95 0.85 2.55 -3.80
C ILE A 95 -0.25 2.76 -2.77
N TYR A 96 -1.05 3.80 -2.94
CA TYR A 96 -2.26 4.00 -2.13
C TYR A 96 -3.41 3.17 -2.69
N ILE A 97 -4.10 2.48 -1.79
CA ILE A 97 -5.37 1.81 -2.08
C ILE A 97 -6.45 2.45 -1.19
N PHE A 98 -7.52 2.90 -1.82
CA PHE A 98 -8.67 3.48 -1.12
C PHE A 98 -9.76 2.43 -0.98
N LEU A 99 -10.21 2.24 0.26
CA LEU A 99 -11.24 1.27 0.59
C LEU A 99 -12.48 1.97 1.14
N ILE A 100 -13.63 1.38 0.86
CA ILE A 100 -14.89 1.75 1.49
C ILE A 100 -15.42 0.55 2.27
N GLY A 101 -15.56 0.74 3.58
CA GLY A 101 -16.23 -0.21 4.45
C GLY A 101 -17.68 0.20 4.65
N GLU A 102 -18.54 -0.76 4.95
CA GLU A 102 -19.96 -0.54 5.23
C GLU A 102 -20.41 -1.33 6.45
N ASN A 103 -21.30 -0.71 7.24
CA ASN A 103 -22.03 -1.38 8.31
C ASN A 103 -23.39 -0.67 8.51
N SER A 104 -24.49 -1.34 8.23
CA SER A 104 -25.87 -0.82 8.47
C SER A 104 -26.08 0.59 7.90
N GLY A 105 -25.60 0.86 6.69
CA GLY A 105 -25.71 2.16 6.01
C GLY A 105 -24.65 3.20 6.40
N GLU A 106 -23.81 2.92 7.39
CA GLU A 106 -22.64 3.74 7.71
C GLU A 106 -21.49 3.37 6.79
N HIS A 107 -20.78 4.38 6.26
CA HIS A 107 -19.60 4.21 5.42
C HIS A 107 -18.32 4.57 6.18
N PHE A 108 -17.29 3.77 5.95
CA PHE A 108 -15.95 3.93 6.50
C PHE A 108 -14.96 4.14 5.35
N TYR A 109 -14.21 5.22 5.37
CA TYR A 109 -13.26 5.54 4.31
C TYR A 109 -11.84 5.30 4.78
N TYR A 110 -11.12 4.41 4.11
CA TYR A 110 -9.74 4.07 4.46
C TYR A 110 -8.81 4.38 3.30
N ARG A 111 -7.58 4.74 3.65
CA ARG A 111 -6.46 4.76 2.74
C ARG A 111 -5.37 3.87 3.30
N LEU A 112 -5.03 2.81 2.59
CA LEU A 112 -3.91 1.96 2.89
C LEU A 112 -2.73 2.33 2.00
N THR A 113 -1.56 2.52 2.62
CA THR A 113 -0.30 2.57 1.87
C THR A 113 0.24 1.16 1.80
N MET A 114 0.31 0.62 0.59
CA MET A 114 0.82 -0.72 0.32
C MET A 114 2.28 -0.62 -0.11
N GLU A 115 3.20 -1.20 0.67
CA GLU A 115 4.62 -1.28 0.34
C GLU A 115 4.89 -2.48 -0.54
N GLY A 116 5.60 -2.26 -1.66
CA GLY A 116 5.98 -3.31 -2.58
C GLY A 116 5.94 -2.88 -4.04
N THR A 117 6.13 -3.85 -4.90
CA THR A 117 6.10 -3.72 -6.36
C THR A 117 5.38 -4.93 -6.98
N ALA A 118 5.14 -4.90 -8.28
CA ALA A 118 4.60 -6.04 -9.01
C ALA A 118 5.42 -7.34 -8.79
N THR A 119 6.74 -7.22 -8.61
CA THR A 119 7.65 -8.35 -8.42
C THR A 119 7.71 -8.84 -6.97
N THR A 120 7.74 -7.91 -6.00
CA THR A 120 7.91 -8.27 -4.57
C THR A 120 6.59 -8.62 -3.88
N GLY A 121 5.46 -8.29 -4.51
CA GLY A 121 4.15 -8.30 -3.87
C GLY A 121 3.98 -7.13 -2.92
N TYR A 122 2.87 -7.10 -2.18
CA TYR A 122 2.48 -5.95 -1.36
C TYR A 122 2.12 -6.35 0.06
N ARG A 123 2.50 -5.47 1.02
CA ARG A 123 2.13 -5.53 2.43
C ARG A 123 1.70 -4.16 2.92
N VAL A 124 0.93 -4.12 3.99
CA VAL A 124 0.43 -2.85 4.53
C VAL A 124 1.54 -2.12 5.29
N LEU A 125 1.92 -0.94 4.77
CA LEU A 125 2.87 -0.04 5.42
C LEU A 125 2.16 0.90 6.39
N ARG A 126 1.01 1.45 5.98
CA ARG A 126 0.27 2.43 6.76
C ARG A 126 -1.23 2.31 6.52
N LEU A 127 -1.99 2.62 7.57
CA LEU A 127 -3.43 2.64 7.57
C LEU A 127 -3.91 4.01 8.07
N ASP A 128 -4.71 4.69 7.26
CA ASP A 128 -5.39 5.92 7.63
C ASP A 128 -6.91 5.74 7.47
N ARG A 129 -7.71 6.34 8.36
CA ARG A 129 -9.16 6.46 8.23
C ARG A 129 -9.53 7.93 8.09
N GLY A 130 -10.26 8.27 7.03
CA GLY A 130 -10.81 9.60 6.82
C GLY A 130 -12.18 9.77 7.50
N SER A 131 -12.58 11.02 7.73
CA SER A 131 -13.92 11.39 8.19
C SER A 131 -14.98 11.31 7.09
N GLY A 132 -14.56 11.17 5.85
CA GLY A 132 -15.39 11.07 4.65
C GLY A 132 -14.55 10.62 3.45
N PRO A 133 -15.11 10.67 2.23
CA PRO A 133 -14.36 10.34 1.02
C PRO A 133 -13.07 11.17 0.89
N TYR A 134 -12.00 10.52 0.45
CA TYR A 134 -10.74 11.22 0.18
C TYR A 134 -10.87 12.12 -1.04
N HIS A 135 -10.24 13.29 -0.99
CA HIS A 135 -10.29 14.26 -2.08
C HIS A 135 -9.82 13.67 -3.41
N PRO A 136 -10.38 14.11 -4.53
CA PRO A 136 -9.87 13.78 -5.86
C PRO A 136 -8.40 14.23 -6.00
N SER A 137 -7.64 13.47 -6.77
CA SER A 137 -6.27 13.79 -7.16
C SER A 137 -6.11 13.41 -8.63
N ASP A 138 -5.30 14.13 -9.37
CA ASP A 138 -5.07 13.88 -10.79
C ASP A 138 -4.40 12.52 -11.05
N ARG A 139 -3.80 11.92 -10.01
CA ARG A 139 -3.14 10.61 -10.06
C ARG A 139 -4.02 9.47 -9.57
N LYS A 140 -5.15 9.77 -8.91
CA LYS A 140 -6.07 8.79 -8.41
C LYS A 140 -6.86 8.16 -9.56
N GLN A 141 -6.92 6.83 -9.58
CA GLN A 141 -7.60 6.07 -10.61
C GLN A 141 -8.61 5.11 -9.98
N GLN A 142 -9.70 4.83 -10.69
CA GLN A 142 -10.70 3.87 -10.26
C GLN A 142 -10.34 2.47 -10.74
N PHE A 143 -10.62 1.46 -9.92
CA PHE A 143 -10.59 0.08 -10.39
C PHE A 143 -11.70 -0.17 -11.40
N ARG A 144 -11.37 -0.75 -12.55
CA ARG A 144 -12.37 -1.17 -13.55
C ARG A 144 -13.31 -2.24 -12.99
N LYS A 145 -12.77 -3.11 -12.16
CA LYS A 145 -13.49 -4.12 -11.38
C LYS A 145 -12.84 -4.15 -10.00
N SER A 146 -13.67 -4.05 -8.96
CA SER A 146 -13.16 -4.07 -7.59
C SER A 146 -12.36 -5.36 -7.35
N PRO A 147 -11.09 -5.26 -6.88
CA PRO A 147 -10.33 -6.43 -6.49
C PRO A 147 -11.04 -7.17 -5.36
N SER A 148 -11.18 -8.47 -5.50
CA SER A 148 -11.73 -9.35 -4.46
C SER A 148 -10.68 -10.36 -4.02
N THR A 149 -10.75 -10.77 -2.77
CA THR A 149 -10.03 -11.95 -2.31
C THR A 149 -10.61 -13.17 -3.05
N GLN A 150 -9.78 -13.89 -3.77
CA GLN A 150 -10.21 -15.19 -4.29
C GLN A 150 -10.36 -16.14 -3.10
N SER A 151 -11.51 -16.78 -3.06
CA SER A 151 -11.85 -17.86 -2.12
C SER A 151 -10.95 -19.06 -2.38
#